data_2e8cca93312814aa70d9a57d6a195591
#
_entry.id   2e8cca93312814aa70d9a57d6a195591
#
_cell.length_a   1.000
_cell.length_b   1.000
_cell.length_c   1.000
_cell.angle_alpha   90.00
_cell.angle_beta   90.00
_cell.angle_gamma   90.00
#
_symmetry.space_group_name_H-M   'P 1'
#
loop_
_entity.id
_entity.type
_entity.pdbx_description
1 polymer ?
#
loop_
_entity_poly.entity_id
_entity_poly.type
_entity_poly.pdbx_seq_one_letter_code
_entity_poly.pdbx_strand_id
1 'polypeptide(L)'
;MESKDKSLPKKQRTVVAKIANVLSYILVSLLLLIILVFLFLQTPPGQNFIRGKVQTYLQNKLHTKVLIGKMDISFPNSITLKNVYIEDQTKDTLISGGQLKVQLNMLKLLTNEVQIKEINLENITAKIKRVNQDTVFNFQFIVNAFMSNQKDSSSVHDSSTLKMNIDNIVLNNARIIYQDVITGDDMNMFITHMDAPIKKFDPDHLYFDIPTFTLTGLKGYYYQNEPLKPKIDSAIAVAILKPENSLKIRNSEILLKDIDIDYKSVPTNITTYLKLNKLTAHPDTLDVKSLKFAFKDIALDSSDIALEMGPTKKVQKTATQLQVKEVLSSFSISAKDIAITKSHFKLDNSSMPVTHYGMDYGHLDIQNLDLTAGNLLYNLDTTMASIKKASFTEKSGFVLNELNTDFLFTNTGTSLKNLYIKTPGTILRRDL
;
A
#
# COMPACT_ATOMS: atom_id res chain seq x y z
N MET A 1 18.63 -73.78 -43.16
CA MET A 1 18.28 -73.13 -41.85
C MET A 1 17.25 -72.09 -42.10
N GLU A 2 15.99 -72.48 -41.96
CA GLU A 2 14.81 -71.67 -42.26
C GLU A 2 14.49 -70.72 -41.07
N SER A 3 14.49 -69.41 -41.32
CA SER A 3 14.01 -68.42 -40.35
C SER A 3 12.50 -68.38 -40.39
N LYS A 4 11.84 -68.91 -39.38
CA LYS A 4 10.37 -68.69 -39.17
C LYS A 4 10.05 -67.24 -38.81
N ASP A 5 9.60 -66.50 -39.78
CA ASP A 5 8.93 -65.22 -39.60
C ASP A 5 7.58 -65.47 -38.90
N LYS A 6 7.48 -65.07 -37.57
CA LYS A 6 6.27 -65.09 -36.80
C LYS A 6 5.44 -63.85 -37.06
N SER A 7 4.78 -63.76 -38.21
CA SER A 7 3.76 -62.75 -38.44
C SER A 7 2.52 -63.03 -37.56
N LEU A 8 2.19 -62.08 -36.67
CA LEU A 8 0.95 -62.09 -35.88
C LEU A 8 -0.28 -62.29 -36.76
N PRO A 9 -1.30 -63.04 -36.35
CA PRO A 9 -2.43 -63.37 -37.17
C PRO A 9 -3.22 -62.12 -37.57
N LYS A 10 -3.50 -61.97 -38.88
CA LYS A 10 -4.22 -60.84 -39.51
C LYS A 10 -5.53 -60.44 -38.81
N LYS A 11 -6.21 -61.36 -38.09
CA LYS A 11 -7.48 -61.17 -37.37
C LYS A 11 -7.31 -60.26 -36.12
N GLN A 12 -6.17 -60.29 -35.42
CA GLN A 12 -5.90 -59.47 -34.25
C GLN A 12 -5.54 -58.02 -34.65
N ARG A 13 -4.88 -57.80 -35.78
CA ARG A 13 -4.58 -56.47 -36.32
C ARG A 13 -5.83 -55.72 -36.70
N THR A 14 -6.89 -56.37 -37.22
CA THR A 14 -8.17 -55.72 -37.58
C THR A 14 -8.99 -55.30 -36.37
N VAL A 15 -8.97 -56.05 -35.27
CA VAL A 15 -9.67 -55.68 -34.04
C VAL A 15 -8.99 -54.50 -33.34
N VAL A 16 -7.65 -54.58 -33.20
CA VAL A 16 -6.85 -53.50 -32.61
C VAL A 16 -6.99 -52.19 -33.43
N ALA A 17 -7.00 -52.29 -34.77
CA ALA A 17 -7.21 -51.10 -35.62
C ALA A 17 -8.64 -50.52 -35.48
N LYS A 18 -9.65 -51.33 -35.32
CA LYS A 18 -11.04 -50.85 -35.03
C LYS A 18 -11.15 -50.18 -33.68
N ILE A 19 -10.53 -50.76 -32.63
CA ILE A 19 -10.50 -50.15 -31.30
C ILE A 19 -9.74 -48.79 -31.33
N ALA A 20 -8.59 -48.76 -32.01
CA ALA A 20 -7.80 -47.54 -32.18
C ALA A 20 -8.60 -46.45 -32.94
N ASN A 21 -9.34 -46.80 -33.99
CA ASN A 21 -10.19 -45.83 -34.69
C ASN A 21 -11.36 -45.33 -33.81
N VAL A 22 -12.01 -46.20 -33.04
CA VAL A 22 -13.08 -45.77 -32.12
C VAL A 22 -12.53 -44.85 -31.05
N LEU A 23 -11.38 -45.17 -30.45
CA LEU A 23 -10.67 -44.27 -29.50
C LEU A 23 -10.32 -42.94 -30.14
N SER A 24 -9.84 -42.94 -31.38
CA SER A 24 -9.52 -41.72 -32.13
C SER A 24 -10.78 -40.87 -32.36
N TYR A 25 -11.93 -41.47 -32.76
CA TYR A 25 -13.17 -40.74 -32.92
C TYR A 25 -13.67 -40.15 -31.60
N ILE A 26 -13.54 -40.88 -30.49
CA ILE A 26 -13.92 -40.38 -29.15
C ILE A 26 -13.01 -39.18 -28.79
N LEU A 27 -11.69 -39.30 -29.01
CA LEU A 27 -10.72 -38.22 -28.72
C LEU A 27 -11.01 -36.96 -29.57
N VAL A 28 -11.27 -37.14 -30.87
CA VAL A 28 -11.60 -36.04 -31.79
C VAL A 28 -12.95 -35.42 -31.40
N SER A 29 -13.93 -36.20 -31.07
CA SER A 29 -15.24 -35.69 -30.59
C SER A 29 -15.11 -34.91 -29.30
N LEU A 30 -14.32 -35.42 -28.35
CA LEU A 30 -14.04 -34.72 -27.10
C LEU A 30 -13.30 -33.39 -27.32
N LEU A 31 -12.28 -33.40 -28.20
CA LEU A 31 -11.55 -32.19 -28.58
C LEU A 31 -12.49 -31.16 -29.24
N LEU A 32 -13.35 -31.60 -30.15
CA LEU A 32 -14.32 -30.74 -30.82
C LEU A 32 -15.32 -30.15 -29.85
N LEU A 33 -15.80 -30.96 -28.88
CA LEU A 33 -16.66 -30.48 -27.79
C LEU A 33 -15.99 -29.41 -26.95
N ILE A 34 -14.71 -29.61 -26.57
CA ILE A 34 -13.92 -28.63 -25.83
C ILE A 34 -13.81 -27.33 -26.64
N ILE A 35 -13.53 -27.42 -27.94
CA ILE A 35 -13.44 -26.24 -28.82
C ILE A 35 -14.80 -25.53 -28.90
N LEU A 36 -15.91 -26.25 -29.03
CA LEU A 36 -17.25 -25.66 -29.06
C LEU A 36 -17.61 -24.96 -27.74
N VAL A 37 -17.34 -25.58 -26.60
CA VAL A 37 -17.52 -24.94 -25.28
C VAL A 37 -16.67 -23.69 -25.19
N PHE A 38 -15.42 -23.75 -25.62
CA PHE A 38 -14.50 -22.62 -25.62
C PHE A 38 -15.01 -21.47 -26.52
N LEU A 39 -15.47 -21.76 -27.75
CA LEU A 39 -16.05 -20.76 -28.63
C LEU A 39 -17.33 -20.15 -28.03
N PHE A 40 -18.19 -20.98 -27.42
CA PHE A 40 -19.38 -20.50 -26.72
C PHE A 40 -19.04 -19.50 -25.61
N LEU A 41 -18.01 -19.78 -24.79
CA LEU A 41 -17.58 -18.90 -23.71
C LEU A 41 -17.04 -17.55 -24.19
N GLN A 42 -16.62 -17.45 -25.44
CA GLN A 42 -16.22 -16.18 -26.06
C GLN A 42 -17.40 -15.37 -26.59
N THR A 43 -18.57 -15.96 -26.71
CA THR A 43 -19.76 -15.24 -27.18
C THR A 43 -20.42 -14.42 -26.05
N PRO A 44 -21.14 -13.31 -26.37
CA PRO A 44 -21.88 -12.55 -25.39
C PRO A 44 -22.86 -13.39 -24.53
N PRO A 45 -23.63 -14.35 -25.10
CA PRO A 45 -24.45 -15.25 -24.28
C PRO A 45 -23.66 -16.10 -23.30
N GLY A 46 -22.54 -16.67 -23.72
CA GLY A 46 -21.65 -17.47 -22.85
C GLY A 46 -21.06 -16.66 -21.72
N GLN A 47 -20.56 -15.46 -22.01
CA GLN A 47 -20.02 -14.54 -21.01
C GLN A 47 -21.10 -14.07 -20.02
N ASN A 48 -22.32 -13.78 -20.49
CA ASN A 48 -23.46 -13.44 -19.63
C ASN A 48 -23.87 -14.61 -18.73
N PHE A 49 -23.84 -15.85 -19.23
CA PHE A 49 -24.10 -17.03 -18.44
C PHE A 49 -23.10 -17.18 -17.29
N ILE A 50 -21.78 -17.07 -17.58
CA ILE A 50 -20.75 -17.14 -16.54
C ILE A 50 -20.88 -15.99 -15.56
N ARG A 51 -21.07 -14.75 -16.05
CA ARG A 51 -21.30 -13.58 -15.21
C ARG A 51 -22.42 -13.82 -14.19
N GLY A 52 -23.56 -14.35 -14.65
CA GLY A 52 -24.69 -14.67 -13.77
C GLY A 52 -24.32 -15.70 -12.69
N LYS A 53 -23.59 -16.77 -13.07
CA LYS A 53 -23.14 -17.79 -12.12
C LYS A 53 -22.15 -17.22 -11.10
N VAL A 54 -21.17 -16.42 -11.53
CA VAL A 54 -20.18 -15.77 -10.65
C VAL A 54 -20.88 -14.79 -9.71
N GLN A 55 -21.79 -13.96 -10.23
CA GLN A 55 -22.55 -13.03 -9.40
C GLN A 55 -23.37 -13.74 -8.33
N THR A 56 -24.13 -14.78 -8.70
CA THR A 56 -24.91 -15.58 -7.75
C THR A 56 -24.02 -16.27 -6.72
N TYR A 57 -22.89 -16.85 -7.15
CA TYR A 57 -21.94 -17.47 -6.24
C TYR A 57 -21.40 -16.46 -5.21
N LEU A 58 -20.98 -15.26 -5.66
CA LEU A 58 -20.49 -14.21 -4.77
C LEU A 58 -21.59 -13.71 -3.82
N GLN A 59 -22.80 -13.49 -4.31
CA GLN A 59 -23.94 -13.09 -3.47
C GLN A 59 -24.21 -14.12 -2.36
N ASN A 60 -24.23 -15.40 -2.71
CA ASN A 60 -24.46 -16.50 -1.76
C ASN A 60 -23.28 -16.64 -0.78
N LYS A 61 -22.03 -16.47 -1.27
CA LYS A 61 -20.82 -16.62 -0.44
C LYS A 61 -20.63 -15.45 0.52
N LEU A 62 -20.95 -14.24 0.07
CA LEU A 62 -20.76 -13.00 0.82
C LEU A 62 -22.00 -12.55 1.60
N HIS A 63 -23.16 -13.18 1.35
CA HIS A 63 -24.45 -12.82 1.95
C HIS A 63 -24.79 -11.33 1.80
N THR A 64 -24.40 -10.72 0.67
CA THR A 64 -24.66 -9.31 0.36
C THR A 64 -24.91 -9.12 -1.13
N LYS A 65 -25.37 -7.92 -1.49
CA LYS A 65 -25.60 -7.56 -2.88
C LYS A 65 -24.29 -7.40 -3.63
N VAL A 66 -24.12 -8.17 -4.68
CA VAL A 66 -23.01 -8.07 -5.65
C VAL A 66 -23.61 -7.90 -7.02
N LEU A 67 -23.19 -6.89 -7.76
CA LEU A 67 -23.58 -6.68 -9.15
C LEU A 67 -22.34 -6.63 -10.03
N ILE A 68 -22.43 -7.27 -11.18
CA ILE A 68 -21.40 -7.24 -12.23
C ILE A 68 -22.12 -6.84 -13.51
N GLY A 69 -21.88 -5.64 -14.02
CA GLY A 69 -22.55 -5.14 -15.22
C GLY A 69 -22.18 -5.92 -16.46
N LYS A 70 -20.90 -6.13 -16.70
CA LYS A 70 -20.36 -6.90 -17.82
C LYS A 70 -19.16 -7.73 -17.41
N MET A 71 -19.01 -8.91 -18.01
CA MET A 71 -17.86 -9.78 -17.86
C MET A 71 -17.32 -10.11 -19.26
N ASP A 72 -16.04 -9.83 -19.49
CA ASP A 72 -15.32 -10.17 -20.71
C ASP A 72 -14.23 -11.19 -20.36
N ILE A 73 -14.26 -12.36 -20.98
CA ILE A 73 -13.25 -13.40 -20.81
C ILE A 73 -12.41 -13.45 -22.08
N SER A 74 -11.14 -13.11 -21.97
CA SER A 74 -10.16 -13.14 -23.06
C SER A 74 -9.17 -14.28 -22.79
N PHE A 75 -9.56 -15.49 -23.21
CA PHE A 75 -8.72 -16.67 -23.03
C PHE A 75 -7.41 -16.56 -23.86
N PRO A 76 -6.29 -17.07 -23.35
CA PRO A 76 -6.11 -17.75 -22.05
C PRO A 76 -5.62 -16.81 -20.93
N ASN A 77 -5.73 -15.50 -21.09
CA ASN A 77 -4.89 -14.56 -20.33
C ASN A 77 -5.64 -13.60 -19.41
N SER A 78 -6.93 -13.29 -19.63
CA SER A 78 -7.55 -12.29 -18.78
C SER A 78 -9.07 -12.43 -18.59
N ILE A 79 -9.53 -11.97 -17.42
CA ILE A 79 -10.93 -11.77 -17.07
C ILE A 79 -11.10 -10.29 -16.73
N THR A 80 -12.08 -9.64 -17.36
CA THR A 80 -12.42 -8.25 -17.08
C THR A 80 -13.86 -8.15 -16.59
N LEU A 81 -14.04 -7.58 -15.41
CA LEU A 81 -15.34 -7.25 -14.83
C LEU A 81 -15.57 -5.76 -14.96
N LYS A 82 -16.71 -5.33 -15.49
CA LYS A 82 -17.08 -3.91 -15.62
C LYS A 82 -18.30 -3.58 -14.79
N ASN A 83 -18.35 -2.36 -14.27
CA ASN A 83 -19.42 -1.86 -13.43
C ASN A 83 -19.67 -2.79 -12.23
N VAL A 84 -18.62 -3.04 -11.47
CA VAL A 84 -18.66 -3.86 -10.25
C VAL A 84 -19.27 -3.04 -9.12
N TYR A 85 -20.19 -3.66 -8.37
CA TYR A 85 -20.79 -3.08 -7.17
C TYR A 85 -20.91 -4.14 -6.09
N ILE A 86 -20.41 -3.85 -4.91
CA ILE A 86 -20.47 -4.72 -3.73
C ILE A 86 -20.94 -3.87 -2.54
N GLU A 87 -21.98 -4.32 -1.86
CA GLU A 87 -22.41 -3.74 -0.59
C GLU A 87 -21.68 -4.38 0.59
N ASP A 88 -21.54 -3.63 1.67
CA ASP A 88 -21.14 -4.18 2.96
C ASP A 88 -22.36 -4.80 3.69
N GLN A 89 -22.14 -5.38 4.88
CA GLN A 89 -23.19 -6.00 5.67
C GLN A 89 -24.23 -5.00 6.22
N THR A 90 -23.93 -3.69 6.17
CA THR A 90 -24.88 -2.62 6.53
C THR A 90 -25.64 -2.08 5.33
N LYS A 91 -25.48 -2.68 4.16
CA LYS A 91 -26.10 -2.28 2.87
C LYS A 91 -25.57 -0.95 2.32
N ASP A 92 -24.41 -0.48 2.82
CA ASP A 92 -23.72 0.63 2.19
C ASP A 92 -22.73 0.12 1.14
N THR A 93 -22.34 1.01 0.24
CA THR A 93 -21.35 0.69 -0.80
C THR A 93 -20.00 0.38 -0.18
N LEU A 94 -19.48 -0.83 -0.40
CA LEU A 94 -18.09 -1.18 -0.07
C LEU A 94 -17.17 -0.92 -1.27
N ILE A 95 -17.55 -1.41 -2.43
CA ILE A 95 -16.81 -1.23 -3.68
C ILE A 95 -17.78 -0.87 -4.78
N SER A 96 -17.46 0.18 -5.54
CA SER A 96 -18.18 0.51 -6.76
C SER A 96 -17.20 0.99 -7.81
N GLY A 97 -17.46 0.71 -9.08
CA GLY A 97 -16.68 1.35 -10.11
C GLY A 97 -16.49 0.61 -11.40
N GLY A 98 -15.64 1.20 -12.21
CA GLY A 98 -15.52 0.99 -13.63
C GLY A 98 -15.06 -0.40 -14.04
N GLN A 99 -13.81 -0.77 -13.75
CA GLN A 99 -13.23 -1.99 -14.29
C GLN A 99 -12.27 -2.66 -13.30
N LEU A 100 -12.43 -3.97 -13.14
CA LEU A 100 -11.46 -4.88 -12.54
C LEU A 100 -10.98 -5.84 -13.63
N LYS A 101 -9.73 -5.73 -14.04
CA LYS A 101 -9.09 -6.67 -14.98
C LYS A 101 -8.08 -7.52 -14.24
N VAL A 102 -8.23 -8.83 -14.33
CA VAL A 102 -7.29 -9.79 -13.78
C VAL A 102 -6.63 -10.53 -14.93
N GLN A 103 -5.32 -10.36 -15.07
CA GLN A 103 -4.50 -11.14 -15.99
C GLN A 103 -3.98 -12.37 -15.25
N LEU A 104 -4.33 -13.54 -15.72
CA LEU A 104 -3.93 -14.80 -15.09
C LEU A 104 -3.58 -15.85 -16.16
N ASN A 105 -2.76 -16.81 -15.79
CA ASN A 105 -2.47 -17.94 -16.64
C ASN A 105 -3.55 -19.01 -16.45
N MET A 106 -4.61 -18.97 -17.28
CA MET A 106 -5.74 -19.91 -17.19
C MET A 106 -5.34 -21.38 -17.39
N LEU A 107 -4.24 -21.66 -18.12
CA LEU A 107 -3.77 -23.02 -18.31
C LEU A 107 -3.19 -23.62 -17.02
N LYS A 108 -2.64 -22.81 -16.13
CA LYS A 108 -2.16 -23.26 -14.83
C LYS A 108 -3.26 -23.65 -13.85
N LEU A 109 -4.50 -23.20 -14.09
CA LEU A 109 -5.66 -23.65 -13.31
C LEU A 109 -5.88 -25.15 -13.45
N LEU A 110 -5.46 -25.77 -14.56
CA LEU A 110 -5.53 -27.23 -14.77
C LEU A 110 -4.58 -28.00 -13.83
N THR A 111 -3.58 -27.31 -13.26
CA THR A 111 -2.60 -27.87 -12.31
C THR A 111 -2.82 -27.39 -10.87
N ASN A 112 -4.01 -26.86 -10.54
CA ASN A 112 -4.36 -26.27 -9.25
C ASN A 112 -3.46 -25.10 -8.82
N GLU A 113 -2.81 -24.41 -9.78
CA GLU A 113 -2.07 -23.18 -9.53
C GLU A 113 -2.82 -21.97 -10.05
N VAL A 114 -3.03 -20.95 -9.17
CA VAL A 114 -3.58 -19.65 -9.57
C VAL A 114 -2.42 -18.65 -9.64
N GLN A 115 -1.91 -18.45 -10.84
CA GLN A 115 -0.91 -17.42 -11.11
C GLN A 115 -1.58 -16.19 -11.71
N ILE A 116 -1.65 -15.12 -10.92
CA ILE A 116 -2.16 -13.81 -11.33
C ILE A 116 -0.96 -12.95 -11.71
N LYS A 117 -0.87 -12.60 -13.00
CA LYS A 117 0.19 -11.71 -13.50
C LYS A 117 -0.05 -10.26 -13.14
N GLU A 118 -1.32 -9.82 -13.19
CA GLU A 118 -1.68 -8.44 -12.90
C GLU A 118 -3.13 -8.35 -12.42
N ILE A 119 -3.35 -7.53 -11.41
CA ILE A 119 -4.67 -7.02 -11.03
C ILE A 119 -4.68 -5.54 -11.36
N ASN A 120 -5.51 -5.13 -12.32
CA ASN A 120 -5.69 -3.74 -12.71
C ASN A 120 -7.10 -3.26 -12.34
N LEU A 121 -7.16 -2.26 -11.48
CA LEU A 121 -8.36 -1.62 -10.99
C LEU A 121 -8.47 -0.22 -11.60
N GLU A 122 -9.55 0.04 -12.34
CA GLU A 122 -9.75 1.31 -13.04
C GLU A 122 -11.08 1.95 -12.67
N ASN A 123 -11.06 3.25 -12.33
CA ASN A 123 -12.23 4.04 -11.94
C ASN A 123 -13.00 3.40 -10.77
N ILE A 124 -12.28 2.87 -9.77
CA ILE A 124 -12.86 2.19 -8.60
C ILE A 124 -12.97 3.17 -7.43
N THR A 125 -14.09 3.07 -6.71
CA THR A 125 -14.26 3.67 -5.39
C THR A 125 -14.38 2.57 -4.35
N ALA A 126 -13.49 2.56 -3.35
CA ALA A 126 -13.56 1.68 -2.19
C ALA A 126 -13.88 2.49 -0.93
N LYS A 127 -14.88 2.06 -0.16
CA LYS A 127 -15.25 2.66 1.13
C LYS A 127 -14.95 1.67 2.25
N ILE A 128 -13.90 1.93 2.97
CA ILE A 128 -13.45 1.13 4.11
C ILE A 128 -13.86 1.84 5.37
N LYS A 129 -14.66 1.21 6.22
CA LYS A 129 -15.13 1.84 7.45
C LYS A 129 -15.17 0.88 8.63
N ARG A 130 -14.92 1.43 9.80
CA ARG A 130 -15.17 0.80 11.10
C ARG A 130 -15.93 1.81 11.97
N VAL A 131 -17.22 1.54 12.20
CA VAL A 131 -18.16 2.45 12.88
C VAL A 131 -18.79 1.79 14.11
N ASN A 132 -19.21 2.60 15.08
CA ASN A 132 -20.05 2.17 16.21
C ASN A 132 -19.52 1.02 17.07
N GLN A 133 -18.30 1.15 17.59
CA GLN A 133 -17.69 0.16 18.49
C GLN A 133 -17.52 -1.24 17.88
N ASP A 134 -17.75 -1.41 16.60
CA ASP A 134 -17.40 -2.64 15.92
C ASP A 134 -15.88 -2.83 15.96
N THR A 135 -15.45 -4.02 16.34
CA THR A 135 -14.03 -4.35 16.40
C THR A 135 -13.45 -4.69 15.04
N VAL A 136 -14.32 -4.81 14.00
CA VAL A 136 -13.96 -5.26 12.67
C VAL A 136 -14.35 -4.23 11.59
N PHE A 137 -13.58 -4.22 10.52
CA PHE A 137 -13.89 -3.39 9.34
C PHE A 137 -15.03 -3.97 8.52
N ASN A 138 -15.73 -3.09 7.81
CA ASN A 138 -16.87 -3.46 6.96
C ASN A 138 -16.54 -4.43 5.81
N PHE A 139 -15.27 -4.66 5.49
CA PHE A 139 -14.82 -5.66 4.50
C PHE A 139 -14.48 -7.03 5.11
N GLN A 140 -14.44 -7.16 6.46
CA GLN A 140 -13.97 -8.38 7.14
C GLN A 140 -14.77 -9.62 6.73
N PHE A 141 -16.06 -9.46 6.41
CA PHE A 141 -16.89 -10.57 5.95
C PHE A 141 -16.37 -11.19 4.63
N ILE A 142 -15.75 -10.39 3.74
CA ILE A 142 -15.11 -10.90 2.52
C ILE A 142 -13.92 -11.77 2.91
N VAL A 143 -13.05 -11.28 3.78
CA VAL A 143 -11.90 -12.03 4.26
C VAL A 143 -12.36 -13.35 4.88
N ASN A 144 -13.34 -13.30 5.80
CA ASN A 144 -13.87 -14.49 6.47
C ASN A 144 -14.51 -15.49 5.50
N ALA A 145 -15.17 -15.00 4.43
CA ALA A 145 -15.80 -15.86 3.45
C ALA A 145 -14.79 -16.68 2.61
N PHE A 146 -13.56 -16.15 2.41
CA PHE A 146 -12.53 -16.78 1.58
C PHE A 146 -11.35 -17.35 2.38
N MET A 147 -11.25 -17.04 3.68
CA MET A 147 -10.33 -17.75 4.55
C MET A 147 -10.82 -19.19 4.75
N SER A 148 -9.98 -20.18 4.48
CA SER A 148 -10.30 -21.57 4.80
C SER A 148 -10.45 -21.71 6.30
N ASN A 149 -11.56 -22.33 6.77
CA ASN A 149 -11.75 -22.71 8.15
C ASN A 149 -10.69 -23.76 8.55
N GLN A 150 -9.54 -23.33 9.05
CA GLN A 150 -8.57 -24.18 9.74
C GLN A 150 -9.02 -24.44 11.20
N LYS A 151 -10.28 -24.75 11.44
CA LYS A 151 -10.76 -25.21 12.75
C LYS A 151 -11.82 -26.29 12.59
N ASP A 152 -11.44 -27.40 11.96
CA ASP A 152 -12.05 -28.69 12.28
C ASP A 152 -10.99 -29.76 12.01
N SER A 153 -10.27 -30.07 13.09
CA SER A 153 -9.35 -31.20 13.20
C SER A 153 -10.16 -32.50 13.26
N SER A 154 -10.53 -33.07 12.09
CA SER A 154 -10.74 -34.51 11.94
C SER A 154 -11.28 -34.86 10.55
N SER A 155 -10.52 -34.60 9.51
CA SER A 155 -10.59 -35.41 8.29
C SER A 155 -9.32 -35.15 7.49
N VAL A 156 -8.49 -36.19 7.43
CA VAL A 156 -7.39 -36.34 6.47
C VAL A 156 -8.02 -36.41 5.09
N HIS A 157 -8.18 -35.27 4.43
CA HIS A 157 -8.38 -35.21 2.98
C HIS A 157 -7.54 -34.08 2.44
N ASP A 158 -6.68 -34.45 1.54
CA ASP A 158 -5.79 -33.66 0.67
C ASP A 158 -6.41 -32.32 0.28
N SER A 159 -6.30 -31.31 1.14
CA SER A 159 -6.59 -29.93 0.77
C SER A 159 -5.36 -29.41 0.03
N SER A 160 -5.34 -29.60 -1.29
CA SER A 160 -4.45 -28.86 -2.17
C SER A 160 -4.71 -27.37 -1.92
N THR A 161 -3.91 -26.76 -1.06
CA THR A 161 -3.92 -25.31 -0.85
C THR A 161 -3.62 -24.66 -2.20
N LEU A 162 -4.60 -23.99 -2.79
CA LEU A 162 -4.45 -23.20 -4.00
C LEU A 162 -3.32 -22.20 -3.76
N LYS A 163 -2.17 -22.44 -4.37
CA LYS A 163 -1.05 -21.50 -4.32
C LYS A 163 -1.41 -20.31 -5.19
N MET A 164 -1.72 -19.20 -4.56
CA MET A 164 -2.00 -17.93 -5.23
C MET A 164 -0.73 -17.07 -5.23
N ASN A 165 -0.30 -16.64 -6.41
CA ASN A 165 0.75 -15.65 -6.58
C ASN A 165 0.21 -14.47 -7.38
N ILE A 166 0.58 -13.25 -6.97
CA ILE A 166 0.20 -12.00 -7.65
C ILE A 166 1.52 -11.30 -8.00
N ASP A 167 1.75 -11.06 -9.31
CA ASP A 167 3.00 -10.48 -9.79
C ASP A 167 2.94 -8.95 -9.91
N ASN A 168 1.74 -8.35 -10.06
CA ASN A 168 1.57 -6.90 -10.13
C ASN A 168 0.19 -6.42 -9.69
N ILE A 169 0.12 -5.25 -9.06
CA ILE A 169 -1.12 -4.53 -8.77
C ILE A 169 -1.03 -3.12 -9.35
N VAL A 170 -2.01 -2.76 -10.18
CA VAL A 170 -2.13 -1.46 -10.82
C VAL A 170 -3.46 -0.82 -10.43
N LEU A 171 -3.42 0.43 -9.99
CA LEU A 171 -4.61 1.26 -9.78
C LEU A 171 -4.59 2.42 -10.77
N ASN A 172 -5.72 2.68 -11.42
CA ASN A 172 -5.93 3.83 -12.28
C ASN A 172 -7.22 4.54 -11.89
N ASN A 173 -7.14 5.84 -11.58
CA ASN A 173 -8.27 6.65 -11.16
C ASN A 173 -9.07 6.01 -10.02
N ALA A 174 -8.38 5.60 -8.97
CA ALA A 174 -8.97 4.94 -7.80
C ALA A 174 -9.27 5.96 -6.70
N ARG A 175 -10.43 5.86 -6.07
CA ARG A 175 -10.79 6.62 -4.89
C ARG A 175 -10.89 5.71 -3.68
N ILE A 176 -10.19 6.04 -2.61
CA ILE A 176 -10.20 5.32 -1.34
C ILE A 176 -10.78 6.26 -0.28
N ILE A 177 -11.88 5.85 0.32
CA ILE A 177 -12.51 6.50 1.47
C ILE A 177 -12.32 5.57 2.65
N TYR A 178 -11.62 6.04 3.68
CA TYR A 178 -11.36 5.29 4.90
C TYR A 178 -11.90 6.05 6.10
N GLN A 179 -12.65 5.39 6.95
CA GLN A 179 -13.26 5.99 8.12
C GLN A 179 -13.20 5.01 9.29
N ASP A 180 -12.44 5.38 10.31
CA ASP A 180 -12.30 4.59 11.53
C ASP A 180 -12.63 5.44 12.75
N VAL A 181 -13.85 5.30 13.24
CA VAL A 181 -14.34 6.09 14.40
C VAL A 181 -13.59 5.70 15.69
N ILE A 182 -13.02 4.49 15.78
CA ILE A 182 -12.31 4.04 16.98
C ILE A 182 -10.97 4.77 17.11
N THR A 183 -10.19 4.85 16.03
CA THR A 183 -8.92 5.57 16.02
C THR A 183 -9.07 7.07 15.73
N GLY A 184 -10.23 7.49 15.23
CA GLY A 184 -10.51 8.85 14.82
C GLY A 184 -10.03 9.19 13.41
N ASP A 185 -9.62 8.20 12.65
CA ASP A 185 -9.05 8.40 11.31
C ASP A 185 -10.13 8.56 10.26
N ASP A 186 -10.02 9.61 9.45
CA ASP A 186 -10.87 9.93 8.30
C ASP A 186 -9.99 10.31 7.11
N MET A 187 -10.10 9.56 6.02
CA MET A 187 -9.28 9.73 4.83
C MET A 187 -10.14 9.66 3.57
N ASN A 188 -9.89 10.55 2.63
CA ASN A 188 -10.45 10.49 1.29
C ASN A 188 -9.35 10.83 0.29
N MET A 189 -8.87 9.82 -0.39
CA MET A 189 -7.74 9.89 -1.31
C MET A 189 -8.17 9.51 -2.72
N PHE A 190 -7.74 10.28 -3.69
CA PHE A 190 -7.85 9.97 -5.11
C PHE A 190 -6.46 9.69 -5.66
N ILE A 191 -6.29 8.54 -6.31
CA ILE A 191 -5.05 8.06 -6.92
C ILE A 191 -5.23 8.07 -8.43
N THR A 192 -4.44 8.86 -9.13
CA THR A 192 -4.44 8.84 -10.60
C THR A 192 -3.82 7.57 -11.14
N HIS A 193 -2.65 7.19 -10.61
CA HIS A 193 -1.96 5.97 -11.02
C HIS A 193 -1.10 5.41 -9.88
N MET A 194 -1.18 4.11 -9.65
CA MET A 194 -0.27 3.36 -8.78
C MET A 194 0.15 2.08 -9.50
N ASP A 195 1.43 1.76 -9.41
CA ASP A 195 2.02 0.51 -9.91
C ASP A 195 2.91 -0.11 -8.85
N ALA A 196 2.61 -1.37 -8.52
CA ALA A 196 3.27 -2.11 -7.47
C ALA A 196 3.58 -3.55 -7.94
N PRO A 197 4.67 -3.76 -8.69
CA PRO A 197 5.14 -5.10 -9.02
C PRO A 197 5.54 -5.85 -7.75
N ILE A 198 5.14 -7.11 -7.65
CA ILE A 198 5.30 -7.96 -6.48
C ILE A 198 6.20 -9.13 -6.83
N LYS A 199 7.37 -9.19 -6.22
CA LYS A 199 8.32 -10.30 -6.39
C LYS A 199 7.97 -11.49 -5.49
N LYS A 200 7.44 -11.22 -4.29
CA LYS A 200 6.95 -12.24 -3.37
C LYS A 200 5.67 -11.78 -2.69
N PHE A 201 4.63 -12.59 -2.82
CA PHE A 201 3.34 -12.41 -2.19
C PHE A 201 3.12 -13.54 -1.17
N ASP A 202 3.17 -13.22 0.11
CA ASP A 202 3.03 -14.19 1.21
C ASP A 202 2.02 -13.62 2.24
N PRO A 203 0.72 -13.76 1.95
CA PRO A 203 -0.32 -13.18 2.80
C PRO A 203 -0.45 -13.89 4.15
N ASP A 204 -0.04 -15.17 4.25
CA ASP A 204 -0.12 -15.94 5.49
C ASP A 204 0.84 -15.40 6.56
N HIS A 205 2.00 -14.89 6.12
CA HIS A 205 3.00 -14.26 6.99
C HIS A 205 3.02 -12.74 6.89
N LEU A 206 2.06 -12.13 6.18
CA LEU A 206 1.99 -10.70 5.88
C LEU A 206 3.31 -10.13 5.32
N TYR A 207 4.00 -10.91 4.46
CA TYR A 207 5.25 -10.51 3.84
C TYR A 207 5.09 -10.24 2.36
N PHE A 208 5.48 -9.02 1.94
CA PHE A 208 5.38 -8.56 0.57
C PHE A 208 6.72 -7.98 0.11
N ASP A 209 7.30 -8.56 -0.95
CA ASP A 209 8.50 -8.01 -1.62
C ASP A 209 8.03 -7.24 -2.87
N ILE A 210 8.05 -5.92 -2.78
CA ILE A 210 7.61 -4.96 -3.81
C ILE A 210 8.86 -4.20 -4.25
N PRO A 211 9.60 -4.64 -5.29
CA PRO A 211 10.88 -4.03 -5.66
C PRO A 211 10.78 -2.54 -5.98
N THR A 212 9.74 -2.13 -6.69
CA THR A 212 9.47 -0.73 -7.00
C THR A 212 8.03 -0.39 -6.64
N PHE A 213 7.81 0.80 -6.10
CA PHE A 213 6.48 1.33 -5.82
C PHE A 213 6.35 2.71 -6.46
N THR A 214 5.48 2.83 -7.44
CA THR A 214 5.21 4.10 -8.12
C THR A 214 3.80 4.58 -7.78
N LEU A 215 3.70 5.85 -7.35
CA LEU A 215 2.44 6.52 -7.08
C LEU A 215 2.45 7.90 -7.71
N THR A 216 1.46 8.18 -8.54
CA THR A 216 1.33 9.45 -9.26
C THR A 216 -0.06 10.04 -9.09
N GLY A 217 -0.13 11.34 -8.80
CA GLY A 217 -1.38 12.07 -8.71
C GLY A 217 -2.23 11.63 -7.51
N LEU A 218 -1.62 11.45 -6.34
CA LEU A 218 -2.36 11.25 -5.10
C LEU A 218 -2.87 12.59 -4.58
N LYS A 219 -4.19 12.73 -4.43
CA LYS A 219 -4.83 13.95 -3.92
C LYS A 219 -5.87 13.62 -2.89
N GLY A 220 -5.95 14.45 -1.85
CA GLY A 220 -6.99 14.28 -0.84
C GLY A 220 -6.57 14.72 0.56
N TYR A 221 -7.20 14.12 1.55
CA TYR A 221 -6.94 14.46 2.94
C TYR A 221 -6.85 13.22 3.83
N TYR A 222 -6.08 13.35 4.91
CA TYR A 222 -6.07 12.44 6.05
C TYR A 222 -6.22 13.25 7.34
N TYR A 223 -7.37 13.10 8.00
CA TYR A 223 -7.71 13.77 9.25
C TYR A 223 -7.75 12.76 10.40
N GLN A 224 -7.00 13.04 11.44
CA GLN A 224 -7.04 12.32 12.69
C GLN A 224 -7.84 13.13 13.71
N ASN A 225 -9.04 12.69 13.99
CA ASN A 225 -9.92 13.26 15.01
C ASN A 225 -9.60 12.68 16.39
N GLU A 226 -10.27 13.16 17.44
CA GLU A 226 -10.19 12.53 18.77
C GLU A 226 -10.71 11.08 18.66
N PRO A 227 -9.92 10.08 19.06
CA PRO A 227 -10.39 8.70 19.06
C PRO A 227 -11.55 8.53 20.05
N LEU A 228 -12.51 7.66 19.72
CA LEU A 228 -13.55 7.29 20.68
C LEU A 228 -12.86 6.71 21.91
N LYS A 229 -13.15 7.31 23.09
CA LYS A 229 -12.70 6.74 24.36
C LYS A 229 -13.44 5.41 24.55
N PRO A 230 -12.79 4.26 24.33
CA PRO A 230 -13.51 3.01 24.50
C PRO A 230 -13.78 2.82 25.99
N LYS A 231 -14.98 2.41 26.34
CA LYS A 231 -15.22 1.56 27.50
C LYS A 231 -14.64 0.16 27.17
N ILE A 232 -13.36 0.11 26.82
CA ILE A 232 -12.72 -1.13 26.41
C ILE A 232 -12.24 -1.82 27.68
N ASP A 233 -12.76 -3.01 27.92
CA ASP A 233 -12.11 -3.99 28.77
C ASP A 233 -10.66 -4.14 28.30
N SER A 234 -9.72 -3.98 29.22
CA SER A 234 -8.28 -3.95 28.97
C SER A 234 -7.76 -5.14 28.16
N ALA A 235 -8.49 -6.26 28.13
CA ALA A 235 -8.19 -7.46 27.38
C ALA A 235 -8.34 -7.30 25.85
N ILE A 236 -9.28 -6.47 25.38
CA ILE A 236 -9.51 -6.23 23.94
C ILE A 236 -8.45 -5.27 23.40
N ALA A 237 -8.06 -4.25 24.16
CA ALA A 237 -6.98 -3.33 23.79
C ALA A 237 -5.64 -4.06 23.61
N VAL A 238 -5.35 -5.05 24.47
CA VAL A 238 -4.15 -5.91 24.38
C VAL A 238 -4.22 -6.86 23.15
N ALA A 239 -5.40 -7.33 22.76
CA ALA A 239 -5.55 -8.20 21.58
C ALA A 239 -5.33 -7.46 20.24
N ILE A 240 -5.70 -6.16 20.17
CA ILE A 240 -5.43 -5.30 18.99
C ILE A 240 -3.93 -5.00 18.87
N LEU A 241 -3.20 -4.98 19.98
CA LEU A 241 -1.77 -4.71 20.06
C LEU A 241 -0.90 -5.98 20.08
N LYS A 242 -1.48 -7.20 19.97
CA LYS A 242 -0.68 -8.42 19.87
C LYS A 242 -0.03 -8.53 18.48
N PRO A 243 1.30 -8.46 18.41
CA PRO A 243 2.02 -8.31 17.15
C PRO A 243 2.47 -9.65 16.56
N GLU A 244 1.66 -10.69 16.64
CA GLU A 244 2.06 -11.99 16.08
C GLU A 244 2.15 -11.98 14.55
N ASN A 245 1.42 -11.07 13.87
CA ASN A 245 1.47 -10.92 12.42
C ASN A 245 1.73 -9.45 12.03
N SER A 246 2.97 -9.01 12.12
CA SER A 246 3.33 -7.67 11.64
C SER A 246 3.51 -7.67 10.13
N LEU A 247 2.92 -6.68 9.47
CA LEU A 247 3.13 -6.39 8.05
C LEU A 247 4.62 -6.14 7.79
N LYS A 248 5.21 -6.95 6.90
CA LYS A 248 6.60 -6.83 6.46
C LYS A 248 6.61 -6.46 4.98
N ILE A 249 7.08 -5.28 4.68
CA ILE A 249 7.25 -4.79 3.31
C ILE A 249 8.74 -4.68 3.03
N ARG A 250 9.19 -5.36 1.98
CA ARG A 250 10.49 -5.14 1.38
C ARG A 250 10.29 -4.30 0.12
N ASN A 251 10.97 -3.18 0.06
CA ASN A 251 10.91 -2.29 -1.09
C ASN A 251 12.33 -1.81 -1.40
N SER A 252 12.68 -1.64 -2.68
CA SER A 252 13.99 -1.16 -3.10
C SER A 252 13.93 0.27 -3.62
N GLU A 253 12.79 0.69 -4.19
CA GLU A 253 12.59 2.03 -4.71
C GLU A 253 11.15 2.49 -4.53
N ILE A 254 10.98 3.70 -4.02
CA ILE A 254 9.70 4.40 -3.91
C ILE A 254 9.78 5.65 -4.79
N LEU A 255 8.85 5.79 -5.73
CA LEU A 255 8.70 6.96 -6.58
C LEU A 255 7.30 7.57 -6.39
N LEU A 256 7.26 8.76 -5.79
CA LEU A 256 6.04 9.55 -5.64
C LEU A 256 6.10 10.76 -6.57
N LYS A 257 5.03 11.04 -7.32
CA LYS A 257 4.89 12.19 -8.20
C LYS A 257 3.54 12.85 -8.02
N ASP A 258 3.50 14.18 -8.09
CA ASP A 258 2.25 14.95 -8.07
C ASP A 258 1.36 14.58 -6.87
N ILE A 259 1.93 14.61 -5.67
CA ILE A 259 1.24 14.33 -4.40
C ILE A 259 0.70 15.63 -3.84
N ASP A 260 -0.57 15.69 -3.45
CA ASP A 260 -1.26 16.85 -2.89
C ASP A 260 -2.16 16.39 -1.74
N ILE A 261 -1.68 16.50 -0.51
CA ILE A 261 -2.33 15.95 0.69
C ILE A 261 -2.46 16.99 1.78
N ASP A 262 -3.67 17.12 2.31
CA ASP A 262 -3.94 17.82 3.55
C ASP A 262 -3.93 16.82 4.72
N TYR A 263 -3.06 17.02 5.68
CA TYR A 263 -3.04 16.27 6.93
C TYR A 263 -3.45 17.13 8.09
N LYS A 264 -4.34 16.62 8.94
CA LYS A 264 -4.74 17.31 10.18
C LYS A 264 -4.86 16.32 11.34
N SER A 265 -4.21 16.63 12.46
CA SER A 265 -4.34 15.87 13.69
C SER A 265 -4.88 16.75 14.81
N VAL A 266 -6.11 16.50 15.24
CA VAL A 266 -6.75 17.19 16.37
C VAL A 266 -6.02 16.88 17.69
N PRO A 267 -5.61 15.62 17.99
CA PRO A 267 -4.90 15.29 19.23
C PRO A 267 -3.57 16.01 19.40
N THR A 268 -2.83 16.20 18.29
CA THR A 268 -1.51 16.87 18.32
C THR A 268 -1.56 18.33 17.98
N ASN A 269 -2.73 18.83 17.52
CA ASN A 269 -2.91 20.19 17.00
C ASN A 269 -1.90 20.53 15.90
N ILE A 270 -1.74 19.63 14.95
CA ILE A 270 -0.86 19.75 13.79
C ILE A 270 -1.69 19.72 12.51
N THR A 271 -1.44 20.67 11.62
CA THR A 271 -1.93 20.67 10.24
C THR A 271 -0.73 20.72 9.30
N THR A 272 -0.73 19.88 8.27
CA THR A 272 0.31 19.86 7.24
C THR A 272 -0.30 19.88 5.86
N TYR A 273 0.18 20.77 5.00
CA TYR A 273 -0.12 20.80 3.58
C TYR A 273 1.11 20.32 2.83
N LEU A 274 0.94 19.22 2.10
CA LEU A 274 2.03 18.52 1.44
C LEU A 274 1.80 18.49 -0.07
N LYS A 275 2.59 19.27 -0.82
CA LYS A 275 2.64 19.21 -2.28
C LYS A 275 4.02 18.75 -2.72
N LEU A 276 4.13 17.48 -3.12
CA LEU A 276 5.37 16.92 -3.64
C LEU A 276 5.26 16.82 -5.15
N ASN A 277 6.15 17.52 -5.87
CA ASN A 277 6.29 17.33 -7.30
C ASN A 277 6.97 15.97 -7.58
N LYS A 278 8.10 15.70 -6.93
CA LYS A 278 8.78 14.40 -7.04
C LYS A 278 9.52 14.05 -5.76
N LEU A 279 9.29 12.85 -5.27
CA LEU A 279 10.08 12.20 -4.23
C LEU A 279 10.56 10.84 -4.72
N THR A 280 11.85 10.59 -4.62
CA THR A 280 12.47 9.28 -4.82
C THR A 280 13.13 8.84 -3.54
N ALA A 281 12.92 7.61 -3.10
CA ALA A 281 13.54 7.07 -1.91
C ALA A 281 13.95 5.61 -2.15
N HIS A 282 15.12 5.23 -1.62
CA HIS A 282 15.62 3.86 -1.65
C HIS A 282 15.67 3.30 -0.23
N PRO A 283 14.64 2.56 0.21
CA PRO A 283 14.63 1.98 1.54
C PRO A 283 15.71 0.92 1.75
N ASP A 284 16.28 0.90 2.95
CA ASP A 284 17.05 -0.22 3.48
C ASP A 284 16.17 -1.11 4.37
N THR A 285 15.34 -0.47 5.22
CA THR A 285 14.43 -1.15 6.14
C THR A 285 13.14 -0.35 6.25
N LEU A 286 12.00 -1.06 6.12
CA LEU A 286 10.66 -0.55 6.41
C LEU A 286 10.02 -1.46 7.44
N ASP A 287 10.29 -1.22 8.72
CA ASP A 287 9.70 -1.97 9.83
C ASP A 287 8.49 -1.19 10.38
N VAL A 288 7.32 -1.53 9.88
CA VAL A 288 6.05 -0.91 10.28
C VAL A 288 5.68 -1.24 11.73
N LYS A 289 6.16 -2.37 12.26
CA LYS A 289 5.88 -2.81 13.64
C LYS A 289 6.59 -1.94 14.65
N SER A 290 7.90 -1.78 14.51
CA SER A 290 8.72 -0.97 15.40
C SER A 290 8.82 0.48 14.95
N LEU A 291 8.09 0.87 13.88
CA LEU A 291 8.12 2.20 13.28
C LEU A 291 9.54 2.67 12.94
N LYS A 292 10.38 1.73 12.47
CA LYS A 292 11.77 2.03 12.05
C LYS A 292 11.88 2.06 10.54
N PHE A 293 12.25 3.22 10.03
CA PHE A 293 12.37 3.48 8.61
C PHE A 293 13.79 3.93 8.30
N ALA A 294 14.54 3.09 7.59
CA ALA A 294 15.90 3.40 7.17
C ALA A 294 15.99 3.48 5.65
N PHE A 295 16.65 4.51 5.14
CA PHE A 295 16.84 4.77 3.72
C PHE A 295 18.33 4.88 3.38
N LYS A 296 18.68 4.40 2.18
CA LYS A 296 19.97 4.68 1.57
C LYS A 296 20.04 6.15 1.15
N ASP A 297 19.02 6.58 0.43
CA ASP A 297 18.87 7.96 0.02
C ASP A 297 17.40 8.36 -0.09
N ILE A 298 17.19 9.68 0.03
CA ILE A 298 15.90 10.35 -0.18
C ILE A 298 16.20 11.60 -1.02
N ALA A 299 15.54 11.73 -2.16
CA ALA A 299 15.58 12.91 -3.00
C ALA A 299 14.20 13.54 -3.14
N LEU A 300 14.08 14.83 -2.83
CA LEU A 300 12.87 15.63 -2.93
C LEU A 300 13.13 16.79 -3.88
N ASP A 301 12.27 16.95 -4.88
CA ASP A 301 12.41 18.01 -5.88
C ASP A 301 11.15 18.86 -5.99
N SER A 302 11.35 20.19 -6.01
CA SER A 302 10.31 21.19 -6.33
C SER A 302 9.03 20.99 -5.52
N SER A 303 9.16 20.85 -4.23
CA SER A 303 8.06 20.50 -3.32
C SER A 303 7.72 21.65 -2.39
N ASP A 304 6.45 21.72 -1.98
CA ASP A 304 5.89 22.74 -1.08
C ASP A 304 5.33 22.04 0.15
N ILE A 305 5.89 22.35 1.33
CA ILE A 305 5.51 21.73 2.60
C ILE A 305 5.21 22.82 3.60
N ALA A 306 3.96 22.89 4.07
CA ALA A 306 3.57 23.80 5.14
C ALA A 306 3.16 23.01 6.39
N LEU A 307 3.75 23.36 7.52
CA LEU A 307 3.49 22.77 8.83
C LEU A 307 2.95 23.85 9.77
N GLU A 308 1.71 23.69 10.23
CA GLU A 308 1.09 24.51 11.23
C GLU A 308 0.99 23.72 12.54
N MET A 309 1.43 24.33 13.63
CA MET A 309 1.42 23.72 14.96
C MET A 309 0.75 24.68 15.96
N GLY A 310 -0.01 24.10 16.87
CA GLY A 310 -0.61 24.84 17.97
C GLY A 310 -0.33 24.22 19.33
N PRO A 311 -0.83 24.85 20.41
CA PRO A 311 -0.67 24.31 21.75
C PRO A 311 -1.33 22.94 21.85
N THR A 312 -0.58 21.94 22.27
CA THR A 312 -1.11 20.59 22.51
C THR A 312 -2.03 20.59 23.72
N LYS A 313 -3.20 20.00 23.60
CA LYS A 313 -4.08 19.79 24.77
C LYS A 313 -3.38 18.85 25.76
N LYS A 314 -3.37 19.22 27.05
CA LYS A 314 -2.89 18.32 28.11
C LYS A 314 -3.84 17.13 28.20
N VAL A 315 -3.47 16.01 27.63
CA VAL A 315 -4.23 14.76 27.72
C VAL A 315 -3.98 14.15 29.10
N GLN A 316 -5.03 13.87 29.87
CA GLN A 316 -4.90 13.12 31.13
C GLN A 316 -4.36 11.74 30.83
N LYS A 317 -3.24 11.39 31.49
CA LYS A 317 -2.54 10.11 31.29
C LYS A 317 -3.41 8.95 31.77
N THR A 318 -3.91 8.13 30.84
CA THR A 318 -4.54 6.83 31.14
C THR A 318 -3.54 5.69 30.86
N ALA A 319 -3.74 4.52 31.49
CA ALA A 319 -2.84 3.36 31.36
C ALA A 319 -2.55 2.93 29.91
N THR A 320 -3.48 3.16 28.98
CA THR A 320 -3.31 2.94 27.52
C THR A 320 -2.21 3.82 26.91
N GLN A 321 -1.92 4.99 27.52
CA GLN A 321 -0.88 5.91 27.02
C GLN A 321 0.53 5.44 27.31
N LEU A 322 0.74 4.55 28.30
CA LEU A 322 2.05 3.96 28.56
C LEU A 322 2.47 3.01 27.44
N GLN A 323 1.54 2.25 26.87
CA GLN A 323 1.83 1.35 25.75
C GLN A 323 2.02 2.11 24.44
N VAL A 324 1.23 3.16 24.19
CA VAL A 324 1.43 4.08 23.05
C VAL A 324 2.79 4.77 23.14
N LYS A 325 3.22 5.16 24.35
CA LYS A 325 4.54 5.76 24.58
C LYS A 325 5.68 4.76 24.29
N GLU A 326 5.49 3.48 24.60
CA GLU A 326 6.50 2.43 24.34
C GLU A 326 6.65 2.17 22.82
N VAL A 327 5.55 2.15 22.08
CA VAL A 327 5.57 2.05 20.62
C VAL A 327 6.17 3.30 19.97
N LEU A 328 5.78 4.49 20.43
CA LEU A 328 6.35 5.76 19.92
C LEU A 328 7.83 5.92 20.31
N SER A 329 8.28 5.35 21.43
CA SER A 329 9.70 5.38 21.83
C SER A 329 10.61 4.61 20.88
N SER A 330 10.05 3.70 20.06
CA SER A 330 10.81 2.97 19.06
C SER A 330 10.83 3.64 17.68
N PHE A 331 10.04 4.72 17.48
CA PHE A 331 10.00 5.45 16.21
C PHE A 331 11.37 6.00 15.84
N SER A 332 11.83 5.69 14.63
CA SER A 332 13.05 6.28 14.07
C SER A 332 13.01 6.36 12.55
N ILE A 333 13.51 7.46 12.03
CA ILE A 333 13.81 7.64 10.61
C ILE A 333 15.29 7.88 10.46
N SER A 334 15.93 7.18 9.53
CA SER A 334 17.34 7.41 9.18
C SER A 334 17.52 7.41 7.66
N ALA A 335 18.49 8.23 7.19
CA ALA A 335 18.89 8.24 5.79
C ALA A 335 20.38 8.51 5.68
N LYS A 336 21.08 7.77 4.79
CA LYS A 336 22.50 7.96 4.57
C LYS A 336 22.78 9.21 3.73
N ASP A 337 21.94 9.45 2.71
CA ASP A 337 22.02 10.63 1.85
C ASP A 337 20.65 11.26 1.66
N ILE A 338 20.62 12.59 1.66
CA ILE A 338 19.41 13.39 1.45
C ILE A 338 19.74 14.49 0.46
N ALA A 339 18.88 14.67 -0.53
CA ALA A 339 18.89 15.78 -1.46
C ALA A 339 17.53 16.44 -1.52
N ILE A 340 17.46 17.73 -1.26
CA ILE A 340 16.26 18.56 -1.45
C ILE A 340 16.65 19.66 -2.43
N THR A 341 15.84 19.87 -3.47
CA THR A 341 16.10 20.88 -4.47
C THR A 341 14.86 21.75 -4.70
N LYS A 342 15.07 23.06 -4.85
CA LYS A 342 14.07 24.06 -5.25
C LYS A 342 12.74 23.93 -4.47
N SER A 343 12.83 23.59 -3.19
CA SER A 343 11.65 23.33 -2.37
C SER A 343 11.29 24.53 -1.51
N HIS A 344 10.03 24.60 -1.11
CA HIS A 344 9.48 25.58 -0.20
C HIS A 344 9.06 24.90 1.10
N PHE A 345 9.45 25.49 2.23
CA PHE A 345 9.07 24.98 3.55
C PHE A 345 8.54 26.13 4.41
N LYS A 346 7.32 25.95 4.91
CA LYS A 346 6.68 26.89 5.83
C LYS A 346 6.43 26.24 7.18
N LEU A 347 6.78 26.95 8.26
CA LEU A 347 6.43 26.59 9.63
C LEU A 347 5.65 27.72 10.26
N ASP A 348 4.52 27.41 10.87
CA ASP A 348 3.70 28.32 11.66
C ASP A 348 3.37 27.69 13.02
N ASN A 349 3.99 28.17 14.09
CA ASN A 349 3.77 27.66 15.44
C ASN A 349 3.02 28.71 16.27
N SER A 350 1.69 28.58 16.34
CA SER A 350 0.84 29.51 17.08
C SER A 350 1.05 29.50 18.61
N SER A 351 1.88 28.58 19.14
CA SER A 351 2.32 28.60 20.55
C SER A 351 3.47 29.59 20.80
N MET A 352 4.10 30.11 19.76
CA MET A 352 5.18 31.06 19.84
C MET A 352 4.70 32.46 19.46
N PRO A 353 5.17 33.52 20.14
CA PRO A 353 4.84 34.87 19.76
C PRO A 353 5.49 35.25 18.43
N VAL A 354 4.80 36.04 17.64
CA VAL A 354 5.35 36.58 16.38
C VAL A 354 6.48 37.56 16.66
N THR A 355 7.60 37.38 16.01
CA THR A 355 8.77 38.26 16.08
C THR A 355 8.75 39.22 14.89
N HIS A 356 8.82 40.53 15.15
CA HIS A 356 8.74 41.57 14.12
C HIS A 356 10.11 41.98 13.56
N TYR A 357 11.22 41.56 14.18
CA TYR A 357 12.56 41.88 13.79
C TYR A 357 13.46 40.64 13.65
N GLY A 358 14.18 40.55 12.55
CA GLY A 358 15.02 39.40 12.24
C GLY A 358 14.23 38.17 11.79
N MET A 359 14.84 36.98 11.87
CA MET A 359 14.21 35.72 11.51
C MET A 359 13.28 35.25 12.63
N ASP A 360 12.04 35.01 12.28
CA ASP A 360 11.03 34.49 13.20
C ASP A 360 11.03 32.96 13.17
N TYR A 361 11.73 32.33 14.12
CA TYR A 361 11.89 30.87 14.17
C TYR A 361 10.59 30.11 14.48
N GLY A 362 9.58 30.79 15.01
CA GLY A 362 8.25 30.22 15.22
C GLY A 362 7.37 30.25 13.96
N HIS A 363 7.71 31.14 13.02
CA HIS A 363 6.89 31.42 11.83
C HIS A 363 7.79 31.58 10.60
N LEU A 364 8.46 30.46 10.22
CA LEU A 364 9.40 30.42 9.09
C LEU A 364 8.66 30.30 7.75
N ASP A 365 9.22 30.96 6.73
CA ASP A 365 8.83 30.80 5.32
C ASP A 365 10.10 30.75 4.47
N ILE A 366 10.57 29.52 4.21
CA ILE A 366 11.84 29.21 3.55
C ILE A 366 11.57 28.89 2.09
N GLN A 367 12.08 29.72 1.21
CA GLN A 367 11.92 29.60 -0.25
C GLN A 367 13.23 29.18 -0.90
N ASN A 368 13.13 28.51 -2.04
CA ASN A 368 14.27 28.02 -2.83
C ASN A 368 15.25 27.18 -1.98
N LEU A 369 14.71 26.31 -1.14
CA LEU A 369 15.53 25.42 -0.32
C LEU A 369 16.25 24.39 -1.18
N ASP A 370 17.59 24.49 -1.18
CA ASP A 370 18.48 23.44 -1.67
C ASP A 370 19.24 22.89 -0.46
N LEU A 371 19.18 21.58 -0.24
CA LEU A 371 19.83 20.87 0.86
C LEU A 371 20.47 19.58 0.37
N THR A 372 21.76 19.41 0.69
CA THR A 372 22.43 18.11 0.60
C THR A 372 22.93 17.76 1.99
N ALA A 373 22.47 16.63 2.52
CA ALA A 373 22.83 16.17 3.85
C ALA A 373 23.08 14.66 3.85
N GLY A 374 23.64 14.16 4.92
CA GLY A 374 23.82 12.74 5.14
C GLY A 374 23.71 12.38 6.61
N ASN A 375 23.75 11.06 6.89
CA ASN A 375 23.73 10.53 8.25
C ASN A 375 22.55 11.05 9.09
N LEU A 376 21.38 11.26 8.46
CA LEU A 376 20.18 11.64 9.19
C LEU A 376 19.78 10.52 10.13
N LEU A 377 19.57 10.86 11.39
CA LEU A 377 18.82 10.09 12.37
C LEU A 377 17.83 11.02 13.05
N TYR A 378 16.58 10.64 13.04
CA TYR A 378 15.51 11.30 13.78
C TYR A 378 14.76 10.27 14.63
N ASN A 379 14.71 10.48 15.92
CA ASN A 379 13.86 9.75 16.87
C ASN A 379 13.42 10.71 17.99
N LEU A 380 12.69 10.22 19.01
CA LEU A 380 12.15 11.05 20.07
C LEU A 380 13.20 11.78 20.91
N ASP A 381 14.41 11.21 21.02
CA ASP A 381 15.45 11.70 21.92
C ASP A 381 16.62 12.37 21.19
N THR A 382 16.75 12.08 19.89
CA THR A 382 17.91 12.50 19.10
C THR A 382 17.51 12.90 17.69
N THR A 383 18.02 14.05 17.25
CA THR A 383 18.04 14.44 15.84
C THR A 383 19.48 14.76 15.46
N MET A 384 20.01 14.09 14.45
CA MET A 384 21.35 14.35 13.94
C MET A 384 21.38 14.30 12.42
N ALA A 385 22.23 15.09 11.82
CA ALA A 385 22.53 15.07 10.39
C ALA A 385 23.87 15.75 10.10
N SER A 386 24.56 15.31 9.05
CA SER A 386 25.70 16.00 8.45
C SER A 386 25.23 16.82 7.27
N ILE A 387 25.00 18.12 7.45
CA ILE A 387 24.63 19.05 6.38
C ILE A 387 25.89 19.34 5.56
N LYS A 388 25.94 18.85 4.33
CA LYS A 388 27.05 19.06 3.38
C LYS A 388 26.95 20.43 2.70
N LYS A 389 25.70 20.84 2.40
CA LYS A 389 25.38 22.15 1.81
C LYS A 389 23.88 22.44 2.04
N ALA A 390 23.58 23.67 2.45
CA ALA A 390 22.22 24.18 2.41
C ALA A 390 22.22 25.64 1.95
N SER A 391 21.22 26.03 1.19
CA SER A 391 20.96 27.40 0.78
C SER A 391 19.46 27.66 0.68
N PHE A 392 19.02 28.88 1.03
CA PHE A 392 17.62 29.28 0.94
C PHE A 392 17.46 30.80 1.11
N THR A 393 16.27 31.29 0.87
CA THR A 393 15.82 32.66 1.21
C THR A 393 14.66 32.56 2.19
N GLU A 394 14.68 33.33 3.27
CA GLU A 394 13.61 33.39 4.26
C GLU A 394 12.82 34.72 4.14
N LYS A 395 11.53 34.71 4.46
CA LYS A 395 10.61 35.87 4.29
C LYS A 395 11.06 37.16 4.95
N SER A 396 11.89 37.10 6.02
CA SER A 396 12.48 38.28 6.67
C SER A 396 13.55 39.00 5.80
N GLY A 397 13.88 38.45 4.65
CA GLY A 397 14.99 38.90 3.80
C GLY A 397 16.33 38.26 4.12
N PHE A 398 16.37 37.33 5.08
CA PHE A 398 17.58 36.55 5.34
C PHE A 398 17.88 35.63 4.16
N VAL A 399 19.11 35.69 3.67
CA VAL A 399 19.62 34.83 2.59
C VAL A 399 20.75 33.98 3.10
N LEU A 400 20.56 32.67 3.11
CA LEU A 400 21.63 31.71 3.36
C LEU A 400 22.20 31.26 2.02
N ASN A 401 23.46 31.63 1.74
CA ASN A 401 24.15 31.18 0.53
C ASN A 401 24.77 29.80 0.69
N GLU A 402 25.24 29.47 1.89
CA GLU A 402 25.86 28.19 2.20
C GLU A 402 25.83 27.91 3.71
N LEU A 403 25.42 26.68 4.06
CA LEU A 403 25.58 26.12 5.40
C LEU A 403 26.23 24.75 5.27
N ASN A 404 27.25 24.50 6.09
CA ASN A 404 27.83 23.20 6.31
C ASN A 404 27.97 23.00 7.82
N THR A 405 27.55 21.86 8.36
CA THR A 405 27.70 21.55 9.79
C THR A 405 27.32 20.10 10.08
N ASP A 406 27.93 19.51 11.10
CA ASP A 406 27.48 18.32 11.77
C ASP A 406 26.57 18.73 12.93
N PHE A 407 25.29 18.52 12.76
CA PHE A 407 24.25 18.89 13.70
C PHE A 407 23.87 17.70 14.60
N LEU A 408 23.81 17.93 15.89
CA LEU A 408 23.28 17.00 16.88
C LEU A 408 22.39 17.74 17.87
N PHE A 409 21.16 17.30 17.99
CA PHE A 409 20.20 17.71 19.01
C PHE A 409 19.83 16.51 19.87
N THR A 410 19.87 16.67 21.18
CA THR A 410 19.44 15.67 22.18
C THR A 410 18.62 16.36 23.28
N ASN A 411 17.98 15.58 24.13
CA ASN A 411 17.27 16.10 25.32
C ASN A 411 18.19 16.86 26.31
N THR A 412 19.50 16.70 26.20
CA THR A 412 20.51 17.32 27.08
C THR A 412 21.23 18.51 26.46
N GLY A 413 21.10 18.71 25.15
CA GLY A 413 21.74 19.85 24.49
C GLY A 413 21.84 19.74 22.97
N THR A 414 22.32 20.81 22.35
CA THR A 414 22.57 20.93 20.92
C THR A 414 24.04 21.12 20.67
N SER A 415 24.58 20.50 19.61
CA SER A 415 25.95 20.68 19.16
C SER A 415 25.97 20.92 17.65
N LEU A 416 26.78 21.90 17.25
CA LEU A 416 27.10 22.21 15.85
C LEU A 416 28.61 22.12 15.67
N LYS A 417 29.10 21.09 15.01
CA LYS A 417 30.53 20.93 14.70
C LYS A 417 30.78 21.30 13.26
N ASN A 418 32.00 21.75 12.98
CA ASN A 418 32.44 22.16 11.63
C ASN A 418 31.52 23.22 11.02
N LEU A 419 30.93 24.11 11.84
CA LEU A 419 29.97 25.09 11.40
C LEU A 419 30.61 26.09 10.42
N TYR A 420 30.07 26.13 9.22
CA TYR A 420 30.31 27.14 8.21
C TYR A 420 29.03 27.75 7.73
N ILE A 421 28.86 29.05 7.91
CA ILE A 421 27.69 29.81 7.43
C ILE A 421 28.22 30.93 6.53
N LYS A 422 27.62 31.06 5.34
CA LYS A 422 27.84 32.17 4.42
C LYS A 422 26.52 32.82 4.06
N THR A 423 26.46 34.13 4.28
CA THR A 423 25.38 35.03 3.81
C THR A 423 25.97 36.03 2.83
N PRO A 424 25.19 36.93 2.20
CA PRO A 424 25.72 37.98 1.32
C PRO A 424 26.77 38.87 1.98
N GLY A 425 26.68 39.12 3.30
CA GLY A 425 27.56 40.04 4.00
C GLY A 425 28.39 39.40 5.11
N THR A 426 28.31 38.10 5.38
CA THR A 426 28.95 37.51 6.56
C THR A 426 29.43 36.08 6.27
N ILE A 427 30.60 35.75 6.81
CA ILE A 427 31.09 34.37 6.88
C ILE A 427 31.39 34.05 8.35
N LEU A 428 30.78 32.99 8.87
CA LEU A 428 31.00 32.46 10.22
C LEU A 428 31.61 31.07 10.12
N ARG A 429 32.65 30.80 10.91
CA ARG A 429 33.26 29.46 11.08
C ARG A 429 33.47 29.22 12.58
N ARG A 430 32.87 28.13 13.11
CA ARG A 430 32.98 27.82 14.54
C ARG A 430 32.48 26.39 14.85
N ASP A 431 32.95 25.86 15.98
CA ASP A 431 32.32 24.73 16.68
C ASP A 431 31.54 25.27 17.89
N LEU A 432 30.29 24.79 18.05
CA LEU A 432 29.37 25.20 19.12
C LEU A 432 28.79 23.98 19.80
#